data_399c5fe430badfea1fbd3fc3aaa81652
#
_entry.id   399c5fe430badfea1fbd3fc3aaa81652
#
_cell.length_a   1.000
_cell.length_b   1.000
_cell.length_c   1.000
_cell.angle_alpha   90.00
_cell.angle_beta   90.00
_cell.angle_gamma   90.00
#
_symmetry.space_group_name_H-M   'P 1'
#
loop_
_entity.id
_entity.type
_entity.pdbx_description
1 polymer ?
#
loop_
_entity_poly.entity_id
_entity_poly.type
_entity_poly.pdbx_seq_one_letter_code
_entity_poly.pdbx_strand_id
1 'polypeptide(L)'
;MTMFNWGPTQPPNQPQGQPFNRERWDAVLNSLEIQFAVDDDEDRFADWENMRMWFLVEGNDNDLMAMRSMWDVRPPVASYDFVLEAVNSWNRDHFWPKASVVRGDEHLGVFGDLVIDIETGVSDDFLRQQVRCMVGTSGQMYEYLTEQFPESKDWFNAGE
;
A
#
# COMPACT_ATOMS: atom_id res chain seq x y z
N MET A 1 -6.19 -10.36 -41.32
CA MET A 1 -6.21 -10.23 -39.84
C MET A 1 -4.82 -9.81 -39.42
N THR A 2 -4.62 -8.52 -39.19
CA THR A 2 -3.32 -7.93 -38.88
C THR A 2 -3.09 -8.11 -37.38
N MET A 3 -2.14 -8.96 -36.98
CA MET A 3 -1.71 -9.06 -35.60
C MET A 3 -1.04 -7.75 -35.21
N PHE A 4 -1.59 -7.08 -34.22
CA PHE A 4 -0.93 -5.95 -33.56
C PHE A 4 0.33 -6.49 -32.89
N ASN A 5 1.48 -6.03 -33.37
CA ASN A 5 2.77 -6.34 -32.76
C ASN A 5 2.98 -5.33 -31.60
N TRP A 6 2.75 -5.77 -30.38
CA TRP A 6 3.06 -5.04 -29.15
C TRP A 6 4.53 -5.20 -28.74
N GLY A 7 5.43 -5.27 -29.71
CA GLY A 7 6.86 -5.18 -29.40
C GLY A 7 7.18 -3.78 -28.88
N PRO A 8 7.97 -3.66 -27.80
CA PRO A 8 8.33 -2.36 -27.26
C PRO A 8 9.18 -1.60 -28.27
N THR A 9 8.59 -0.63 -28.94
CA THR A 9 9.36 0.44 -29.58
C THR A 9 9.78 1.40 -28.47
N GLN A 10 10.93 1.16 -27.87
CA GLN A 10 11.54 2.16 -27.00
C GLN A 10 11.79 3.42 -27.85
N PRO A 11 11.25 4.58 -27.47
CA PRO A 11 11.66 5.82 -28.07
C PRO A 11 13.15 6.06 -27.76
N PRO A 12 13.96 6.46 -28.74
CA PRO A 12 15.37 6.74 -28.51
C PRO A 12 15.50 7.93 -27.51
N ASN A 13 16.24 7.72 -26.40
CA ASN A 13 16.58 8.73 -25.39
C ASN A 13 15.52 9.14 -24.36
N GLN A 14 14.81 8.20 -23.76
CA GLN A 14 14.40 8.47 -22.39
C GLN A 14 15.58 8.16 -21.45
N PRO A 15 15.92 9.07 -20.49
CA PRO A 15 16.89 8.71 -19.47
C PRO A 15 16.32 7.47 -18.74
N GLN A 16 17.07 6.37 -18.80
CA GLN A 16 16.76 5.19 -18.00
C GLN A 16 16.68 5.69 -16.56
N GLY A 17 15.53 5.59 -15.93
CA GLY A 17 15.35 5.95 -14.54
C GLY A 17 16.37 5.19 -13.70
N GLN A 18 16.79 5.79 -12.59
CA GLN A 18 17.70 5.09 -11.67
C GLN A 18 17.04 3.78 -11.22
N PRO A 19 17.80 2.69 -11.04
CA PRO A 19 17.28 1.44 -10.52
C PRO A 19 16.48 1.67 -9.23
N PHE A 20 15.35 0.99 -9.13
CA PHE A 20 14.56 1.04 -7.90
C PHE A 20 15.11 0.02 -6.90
N ASN A 21 15.29 0.44 -5.67
CA ASN A 21 15.82 -0.35 -4.58
C ASN A 21 15.40 0.23 -3.22
N ARG A 22 15.78 -0.44 -2.15
CA ARG A 22 15.47 -0.05 -0.78
C ARG A 22 16.09 1.30 -0.40
N GLU A 23 17.30 1.60 -0.88
CA GLU A 23 17.98 2.87 -0.63
C GLU A 23 17.26 4.05 -1.26
N ARG A 24 16.57 3.86 -2.38
CA ARG A 24 15.70 4.89 -2.94
C ARG A 24 14.46 5.12 -2.09
N TRP A 25 13.90 4.09 -1.46
CA TRP A 25 12.86 4.28 -0.45
C TRP A 25 13.38 5.13 0.70
N ASP A 26 14.56 4.84 1.24
CA ASP A 26 15.16 5.64 2.32
C ASP A 26 15.28 7.11 1.94
N ALA A 27 15.78 7.40 0.74
CA ALA A 27 15.91 8.77 0.23
C ALA A 27 14.56 9.48 0.08
N VAL A 28 13.56 8.79 -0.45
CA VAL A 28 12.21 9.34 -0.64
C VAL A 28 11.53 9.61 0.69
N LEU A 29 11.55 8.65 1.62
CA LEU A 29 10.93 8.78 2.94
C LEU A 29 11.59 9.90 3.75
N ASN A 30 12.93 9.97 3.76
CA ASN A 30 13.65 11.06 4.40
C ASN A 30 13.31 12.44 3.80
N SER A 31 13.17 12.52 2.47
CA SER A 31 12.79 13.77 1.81
C SER A 31 11.36 14.24 2.14
N LEU A 32 10.52 13.33 2.60
CA LEU A 32 9.16 13.59 3.07
C LEU A 32 9.07 13.74 4.59
N GLU A 33 10.21 13.69 5.30
CA GLU A 33 10.29 13.75 6.77
C GLU A 33 9.49 12.64 7.46
N ILE A 34 9.31 11.49 6.77
CA ILE A 34 8.64 10.32 7.34
C ILE A 34 9.65 9.53 8.19
N GLN A 35 9.34 9.36 9.47
CA GLN A 35 10.11 8.48 10.36
C GLN A 35 9.74 7.04 10.04
N PHE A 36 10.74 6.22 9.72
CA PHE A 36 10.55 4.82 9.40
C PHE A 36 11.54 3.93 10.14
N ALA A 37 11.22 2.66 10.25
CA ALA A 37 12.12 1.61 10.73
C ALA A 37 12.27 0.54 9.65
N VAL A 38 13.13 -0.42 9.90
CA VAL A 38 13.42 -1.57 9.02
C VAL A 38 13.09 -2.83 9.81
N ASP A 39 12.31 -3.73 9.21
CA ASP A 39 11.95 -5.01 9.82
C ASP A 39 12.98 -6.12 9.52
N ASP A 40 12.70 -7.34 9.97
CA ASP A 40 13.59 -8.49 9.80
C ASP A 40 13.76 -8.94 8.34
N ASP A 41 12.81 -8.59 7.47
CA ASP A 41 12.86 -8.84 6.02
C ASP A 41 13.55 -7.70 5.25
N GLU A 42 14.13 -6.74 5.98
CA GLU A 42 14.76 -5.52 5.47
C GLU A 42 13.77 -4.58 4.77
N ASP A 43 12.48 -4.71 5.00
CA ASP A 43 11.48 -3.80 4.46
C ASP A 43 11.28 -2.57 5.35
N ARG A 44 11.03 -1.42 4.72
CA ARG A 44 10.80 -0.17 5.43
C ARG A 44 9.34 -0.09 5.86
N PHE A 45 9.11 0.31 7.10
CA PHE A 45 7.76 0.57 7.57
C PHE A 45 7.69 1.84 8.40
N ALA A 46 6.52 2.45 8.41
CA ALA A 46 6.20 3.60 9.25
C ALA A 46 4.82 3.43 9.87
N ASP A 47 4.65 3.99 11.06
CA ASP A 47 3.41 3.94 11.82
C ASP A 47 2.73 5.30 11.82
N TRP A 48 1.41 5.31 11.67
CA TRP A 48 0.50 6.43 11.88
C TRP A 48 -0.53 6.05 12.93
N GLU A 49 -1.35 7.00 13.35
CA GLU A 49 -2.32 6.83 14.44
C GLU A 49 -3.24 5.60 14.29
N ASN A 50 -3.60 5.25 13.05
CA ASN A 50 -4.57 4.20 12.77
C ASN A 50 -4.06 3.10 11.83
N MET A 51 -2.77 3.15 11.44
CA MET A 51 -2.22 2.18 10.49
C MET A 51 -0.71 2.05 10.57
N ARG A 52 -0.22 0.89 10.16
CA ARG A 52 1.17 0.67 9.73
C ARG A 52 1.22 0.60 8.22
N MET A 53 2.28 1.14 7.62
CA MET A 53 2.52 1.03 6.18
C MET A 53 3.93 0.55 5.91
N TRP A 54 4.04 -0.45 5.02
CA TRP A 54 5.30 -0.96 4.48
C TRP A 54 5.57 -0.38 3.10
N PHE A 55 6.85 -0.16 2.83
CA PHE A 55 7.39 0.32 1.55
C PHE A 55 8.28 -0.77 0.98
N LEU A 56 7.78 -1.46 -0.03
CA LEU A 56 8.29 -2.73 -0.51
C LEU A 56 8.95 -2.59 -1.88
N VAL A 57 9.94 -3.42 -2.14
CA VAL A 57 10.54 -3.66 -3.44
C VAL A 57 10.22 -5.10 -3.82
N GLU A 58 9.44 -5.26 -4.86
CA GLU A 58 8.88 -6.55 -5.26
C GLU A 58 9.26 -6.88 -6.70
N GLY A 59 8.86 -8.08 -7.16
CA GLY A 59 9.20 -8.58 -8.49
C GLY A 59 10.54 -9.31 -8.54
N ASN A 60 10.74 -10.11 -9.57
CA ASN A 60 11.97 -10.90 -9.73
C ASN A 60 13.21 -10.04 -9.98
N ASP A 61 13.02 -8.89 -10.62
CA ASP A 61 14.09 -7.95 -11.00
C ASP A 61 13.99 -6.61 -10.26
N ASN A 62 13.27 -6.56 -9.12
CA ASN A 62 12.94 -5.35 -8.38
C ASN A 62 12.19 -4.32 -9.23
N ASP A 63 11.34 -4.80 -10.09
CA ASP A 63 10.59 -4.04 -11.09
C ASP A 63 9.18 -3.62 -10.63
N LEU A 64 8.81 -4.01 -9.42
CA LEU A 64 7.55 -3.60 -8.79
C LEU A 64 7.81 -2.74 -7.56
N MET A 65 7.25 -1.54 -7.57
CA MET A 65 7.11 -0.71 -6.38
C MET A 65 5.80 -1.08 -5.69
N ALA A 66 5.86 -1.41 -4.42
CA ALA A 66 4.66 -1.72 -3.65
C ALA A 66 4.61 -0.94 -2.32
N MET A 67 3.41 -0.56 -1.93
CA MET A 67 3.11 -0.06 -0.59
C MET A 67 1.91 -0.84 -0.06
N ARG A 68 2.02 -1.30 1.18
CA ARG A 68 0.95 -2.02 1.89
C ARG A 68 0.67 -1.32 3.21
N SER A 69 -0.57 -0.94 3.43
CA SER A 69 -1.04 -0.47 4.72
C SER A 69 -1.85 -1.55 5.43
N MET A 70 -1.89 -1.48 6.74
CA MET A 70 -2.67 -2.37 7.59
C MET A 70 -3.36 -1.55 8.66
N TRP A 71 -4.66 -1.78 8.83
CA TRP A 71 -5.44 -1.18 9.90
C TRP A 71 -4.97 -1.69 11.26
N ASP A 72 -4.73 -0.81 12.22
CA ASP A 72 -4.32 -1.21 13.57
C ASP A 72 -5.41 -1.95 14.32
N VAL A 73 -6.68 -1.64 14.02
CA VAL A 73 -7.82 -2.37 14.57
C VAL A 73 -7.94 -3.76 13.94
N ARG A 74 -8.16 -4.75 14.78
CA ARG A 74 -8.32 -6.14 14.39
C ARG A 74 -9.75 -6.60 14.63
N PRO A 75 -10.63 -6.57 13.61
CA PRO A 75 -12.00 -7.04 13.76
C PRO A 75 -12.02 -8.52 14.18
N PRO A 76 -12.99 -8.94 15.03
CA PRO A 76 -13.16 -10.34 15.32
C PRO A 76 -13.57 -11.13 14.07
N VAL A 77 -13.14 -12.38 13.98
CA VAL A 77 -13.43 -13.26 12.82
C VAL A 77 -14.92 -13.37 12.53
N ALA A 78 -15.77 -13.28 13.56
CA ALA A 78 -17.23 -13.29 13.41
C ALA A 78 -17.79 -12.12 12.59
N SER A 79 -17.04 -11.03 12.45
CA SER A 79 -17.44 -9.85 11.66
C SER A 79 -17.04 -9.94 10.18
N TYR A 80 -16.49 -11.06 9.72
CA TYR A 80 -15.90 -11.19 8.38
C TYR A 80 -16.81 -10.70 7.25
N ASP A 81 -18.05 -11.15 7.20
CA ASP A 81 -18.96 -10.82 6.09
C ASP A 81 -19.28 -9.32 6.04
N PHE A 82 -19.45 -8.69 7.21
CA PHE A 82 -19.69 -7.25 7.31
C PHE A 82 -18.46 -6.43 6.91
N VAL A 83 -17.28 -6.84 7.36
CA VAL A 83 -16.02 -6.16 7.01
C VAL A 83 -15.73 -6.33 5.52
N LEU A 84 -15.97 -7.52 4.96
CA LEU A 84 -15.80 -7.77 3.53
C LEU A 84 -16.74 -6.90 2.69
N GLU A 85 -17.99 -6.72 3.10
CA GLU A 85 -18.95 -5.84 2.40
C GLU A 85 -18.48 -4.38 2.42
N ALA A 86 -18.01 -3.88 3.57
CA ALA A 86 -17.47 -2.52 3.69
C ALA A 86 -16.23 -2.33 2.81
N VAL A 87 -15.30 -3.29 2.79
CA VAL A 87 -14.11 -3.29 1.94
C VAL A 87 -14.47 -3.32 0.46
N ASN A 88 -15.44 -4.13 0.05
CA ASN A 88 -15.93 -4.15 -1.33
C ASN A 88 -16.58 -2.82 -1.73
N SER A 89 -17.32 -2.20 -0.81
CA SER A 89 -17.92 -0.86 -1.04
C SER A 89 -16.82 0.20 -1.22
N TRP A 90 -15.77 0.16 -0.40
CA TRP A 90 -14.60 1.02 -0.60
C TRP A 90 -14.00 0.84 -2.00
N ASN A 91 -13.71 -0.38 -2.40
CA ASN A 91 -13.10 -0.69 -3.71
C ASN A 91 -13.96 -0.26 -4.90
N ARG A 92 -15.30 -0.29 -4.75
CA ARG A 92 -16.22 0.18 -5.79
C ARG A 92 -16.18 1.70 -5.96
N ASP A 93 -16.06 2.42 -4.86
CA ASP A 93 -16.27 3.87 -4.82
C ASP A 93 -14.94 4.67 -4.84
N HIS A 94 -13.78 4.00 -4.65
CA HIS A 94 -12.46 4.61 -4.57
C HIS A 94 -11.44 3.88 -5.45
N PHE A 95 -10.49 4.63 -6.01
CA PHE A 95 -9.42 4.04 -6.84
C PHE A 95 -8.29 3.44 -5.99
N TRP A 96 -7.99 4.03 -4.84
CA TRP A 96 -6.90 3.65 -3.94
C TRP A 96 -7.29 3.75 -2.47
N PRO A 97 -6.61 2.95 -1.66
CA PRO A 97 -5.89 1.74 -1.99
C PRO A 97 -6.85 0.61 -2.43
N LYS A 98 -6.32 -0.44 -3.04
CA LYS A 98 -7.07 -1.69 -3.18
C LYS A 98 -7.18 -2.33 -1.79
N ALA A 99 -8.36 -2.44 -1.28
CA ALA A 99 -8.61 -3.00 0.05
C ALA A 99 -8.84 -4.51 0.02
N SER A 100 -8.35 -5.21 1.03
CA SER A 100 -8.53 -6.65 1.21
C SER A 100 -8.69 -7.03 2.67
N VAL A 101 -9.35 -8.17 2.91
CA VAL A 101 -9.54 -8.76 4.24
C VAL A 101 -8.89 -10.13 4.29
N VAL A 102 -8.07 -10.37 5.30
CA VAL A 102 -7.42 -11.65 5.56
C VAL A 102 -7.97 -12.24 6.85
N ARG A 103 -8.39 -13.50 6.80
CA ARG A 103 -8.82 -14.24 8.01
C ARG A 103 -7.60 -14.74 8.77
N GLY A 104 -7.52 -14.39 10.05
CA GLY A 104 -6.72 -15.10 11.04
C GLY A 104 -7.58 -16.07 11.85
N ASP A 105 -7.00 -16.62 12.90
CA ASP A 105 -7.70 -17.59 13.76
C ASP A 105 -8.78 -16.90 14.63
N GLU A 106 -8.46 -15.78 15.25
CA GLU A 106 -9.36 -15.04 16.14
C GLU A 106 -9.76 -13.68 15.58
N HIS A 107 -8.90 -13.06 14.78
CA HIS A 107 -9.07 -11.70 14.26
C HIS A 107 -8.84 -11.65 12.76
N LEU A 108 -9.41 -10.61 12.15
CA LEU A 108 -9.19 -10.26 10.75
C LEU A 108 -8.05 -9.24 10.64
N GLY A 109 -7.33 -9.30 9.52
CA GLY A 109 -6.48 -8.21 9.06
C GLY A 109 -7.14 -7.47 7.91
N VAL A 110 -7.17 -6.14 7.95
CA VAL A 110 -7.63 -5.31 6.82
C VAL A 110 -6.43 -4.57 6.25
N PHE A 111 -6.21 -4.74 4.96
CA PHE A 111 -5.05 -4.21 4.25
C PHE A 111 -5.48 -3.29 3.12
N GLY A 112 -4.61 -2.32 2.82
CA GLY A 112 -4.69 -1.52 1.61
C GLY A 112 -3.39 -1.66 0.82
N ASP A 113 -3.50 -1.95 -0.47
CA ASP A 113 -2.36 -2.19 -1.35
C ASP A 113 -2.32 -1.21 -2.52
N LEU A 114 -1.12 -0.77 -2.88
CA LEU A 114 -0.78 -0.13 -4.14
C LEU A 114 0.46 -0.82 -4.70
N VAL A 115 0.35 -1.36 -5.92
CA VAL A 115 1.48 -1.98 -6.64
C VAL A 115 1.57 -1.35 -8.02
N ILE A 116 2.77 -0.92 -8.40
CA ILE A 116 3.04 -0.25 -9.68
C ILE A 116 4.23 -0.91 -10.33
N ASP A 117 4.07 -1.26 -11.61
CA ASP A 117 5.15 -1.70 -12.48
C ASP A 117 6.03 -0.48 -12.83
N ILE A 118 7.31 -0.61 -12.53
CA ILE A 118 8.32 0.43 -12.72
C ILE A 118 9.50 -0.06 -13.57
N GLU A 119 9.30 -1.13 -14.35
CA GLU A 119 10.32 -1.71 -15.24
C GLU A 119 10.98 -0.65 -16.14
N THR A 120 10.22 0.32 -16.61
CA THR A 120 10.71 1.42 -17.46
C THR A 120 11.43 2.53 -16.71
N GLY A 121 11.55 2.41 -15.39
CA GLY A 121 12.12 3.41 -14.51
C GLY A 121 11.09 4.39 -13.95
N VAL A 122 11.45 5.06 -12.86
CA VAL A 122 10.58 5.96 -12.12
C VAL A 122 11.39 7.13 -11.56
N SER A 123 10.78 8.33 -11.53
CA SER A 123 11.40 9.52 -10.90
C SER A 123 11.14 9.56 -9.39
N ASP A 124 12.00 10.26 -8.65
CA ASP A 124 11.78 10.47 -7.21
C ASP A 124 10.54 11.34 -6.93
N ASP A 125 10.20 12.27 -7.83
CA ASP A 125 8.97 13.05 -7.71
C ASP A 125 7.73 12.17 -7.81
N PHE A 126 7.74 11.20 -8.73
CA PHE A 126 6.67 10.22 -8.84
C PHE A 126 6.56 9.39 -7.55
N LEU A 127 7.68 8.87 -7.03
CA LEU A 127 7.68 8.10 -5.78
C LEU A 127 7.13 8.92 -4.61
N ARG A 128 7.57 10.17 -4.43
CA ARG A 128 7.04 11.08 -3.40
C ARG A 128 5.53 11.29 -3.52
N GLN A 129 5.04 11.45 -4.76
CA GLN A 129 3.61 11.62 -5.01
C GLN A 129 2.84 10.35 -4.64
N GLN A 130 3.35 9.16 -4.99
CA GLN A 130 2.70 7.89 -4.64
C GLN A 130 2.63 7.69 -3.13
N VAL A 131 3.70 8.01 -2.40
CA VAL A 131 3.71 7.93 -0.93
C VAL A 131 2.64 8.85 -0.33
N ARG A 132 2.59 10.12 -0.75
CA ARG A 132 1.56 11.06 -0.25
C ARG A 132 0.14 10.58 -0.55
N CYS A 133 -0.08 10.10 -1.77
CA CYS A 133 -1.36 9.55 -2.19
C CYS A 133 -1.75 8.35 -1.31
N MET A 134 -0.85 7.38 -1.16
CA MET A 134 -1.12 6.16 -0.42
C MET A 134 -1.34 6.41 1.07
N VAL A 135 -0.54 7.27 1.70
CA VAL A 135 -0.73 7.65 3.12
C VAL A 135 -2.10 8.33 3.31
N GLY A 136 -2.43 9.30 2.46
CA GLY A 136 -3.70 10.03 2.57
C GLY A 136 -4.92 9.14 2.32
N THR A 137 -4.90 8.33 1.26
CA THR A 137 -6.04 7.48 0.90
C THR A 137 -6.21 6.28 1.83
N SER A 138 -5.12 5.72 2.35
CA SER A 138 -5.20 4.68 3.40
C SER A 138 -5.77 5.23 4.70
N GLY A 139 -5.36 6.42 5.10
CA GLY A 139 -5.95 7.10 6.27
C GLY A 139 -7.47 7.27 6.11
N GLN A 140 -7.93 7.78 4.96
CA GLN A 140 -9.36 7.92 4.65
C GLN A 140 -10.10 6.57 4.66
N MET A 141 -9.47 5.51 4.15
CA MET A 141 -10.06 4.17 4.18
C MET A 141 -10.29 3.68 5.61
N TYR A 142 -9.31 3.86 6.49
CA TYR A 142 -9.44 3.40 7.88
C TYR A 142 -10.38 4.27 8.71
N GLU A 143 -10.46 5.57 8.42
CA GLU A 143 -11.51 6.44 8.96
C GLU A 143 -12.91 5.95 8.53
N TYR A 144 -13.08 5.68 7.23
CA TYR A 144 -14.32 5.12 6.71
C TYR A 144 -14.70 3.81 7.43
N LEU A 145 -13.76 2.88 7.61
CA LEU A 145 -14.03 1.63 8.33
C LEU A 145 -14.40 1.87 9.79
N THR A 146 -13.75 2.80 10.46
CA THR A 146 -14.08 3.19 11.84
C THR A 146 -15.50 3.76 11.93
N GLU A 147 -15.94 4.53 10.94
CA GLU A 147 -17.31 5.05 10.87
C GLU A 147 -18.34 3.95 10.58
N GLN A 148 -18.00 2.96 9.72
CA GLN A 148 -18.87 1.81 9.46
C GLN A 148 -19.03 0.90 10.68
N PHE A 149 -18.00 0.82 11.54
CA PHE A 149 -17.94 -0.03 12.72
C PHE A 149 -17.67 0.78 13.97
N PRO A 150 -18.67 1.50 14.53
CA PRO A 150 -18.50 2.29 15.76
C PRO A 150 -18.01 1.45 16.96
N GLU A 151 -18.34 0.14 16.97
CA GLU A 151 -17.86 -0.84 17.95
C GLU A 151 -16.36 -1.17 17.80
N SER A 152 -15.70 -0.73 16.73
CA SER A 152 -14.26 -0.98 16.51
C SER A 152 -13.36 -0.44 17.61
N LYS A 153 -13.80 0.58 18.36
CA LYS A 153 -13.12 1.09 19.54
C LYS A 153 -12.94 0.04 20.66
N ASP A 154 -13.78 -0.99 20.67
CA ASP A 154 -13.76 -2.08 21.65
C ASP A 154 -13.06 -3.33 21.11
N TRP A 155 -12.60 -3.30 19.85
CA TRP A 155 -11.87 -4.38 19.22
C TRP A 155 -10.39 -4.34 19.58
N PHE A 156 -9.71 -5.46 19.38
CA PHE A 156 -8.27 -5.53 19.58
C PHE A 156 -7.55 -4.51 18.70
N ASN A 157 -6.59 -3.77 19.29
CA ASN A 157 -5.75 -2.80 18.60
C ASN A 157 -4.29 -3.28 18.68
N ALA A 158 -3.66 -3.50 17.51
CA ALA A 158 -2.29 -3.98 17.42
C ALA A 158 -1.25 -2.89 17.71
N GLY A 159 -1.65 -1.61 17.74
CA GLY A 159 -0.80 -0.46 18.07
C GLY A 159 -0.68 -0.17 19.56
N GLU A 160 -1.49 -0.82 20.40
CA GLU A 160 -1.40 -0.78 21.86
C GLU A 160 -0.59 -2.00 22.36
#